data_546d472b597ce205429cb036857f3ec6
#
_entry.id   546d472b597ce205429cb036857f3ec6
#
_cell.length_a   1.000
_cell.length_b   1.000
_cell.length_c   1.000
_cell.angle_alpha   90.00
_cell.angle_beta   90.00
_cell.angle_gamma   90.00
#
_symmetry.space_group_name_H-M   'P 1'
#
loop_
_entity.id
_entity.type
_entity.pdbx_description
1 polymer ?
#
loop_
_entity_poly.entity_id
_entity_poly.type
_entity_poly.pdbx_seq_one_letter_code
_entity_poly.pdbx_strand_id
1 'polypeptide(L)'
;MSVWEVHAVKYADRTARTRADSFIFDDNHDAPHPMDYFMWVLRRGSEVILVDTGYDDAEAKARGRPIRMDPTEALRPLGLTADAITHVIVTHLHYDHAGGLHLFANAQLHLQAAEMAFATGPCMCHDTLRMPFTAEHICTAVKRLHAGRLSFYDGDGQVTDGVTVHCIGGHSRGLQAVRVRTKAGWLVLASDAAHFYENLTLRKPFPIVVDLQNMLDGFDRLEALASRFDLIIPGHDPLVTRHFPKGAAPHIWRLDQGPKTALPK
;
A
#
# COMPACT_ATOMS: atom_id res chain seq x y z
N MET A 1 17.33 -15.09 -13.95
CA MET A 1 16.00 -14.57 -13.53
C MET A 1 16.10 -13.08 -13.37
N SER A 2 15.26 -12.32 -14.05
CA SER A 2 15.28 -10.85 -13.97
C SER A 2 14.74 -10.36 -12.62
N VAL A 3 15.34 -9.30 -12.10
CA VAL A 3 14.95 -8.65 -10.84
C VAL A 3 14.29 -7.31 -11.11
N TRP A 4 13.43 -6.91 -10.21
CA TRP A 4 12.70 -5.64 -10.29
C TRP A 4 13.42 -4.56 -9.49
N GLU A 5 13.42 -3.34 -10.00
CA GLU A 5 13.64 -2.14 -9.22
C GLU A 5 12.33 -1.79 -8.51
N VAL A 6 12.44 -1.36 -7.25
CA VAL A 6 11.28 -0.99 -6.43
C VAL A 6 11.52 0.38 -5.84
N HIS A 7 10.60 1.31 -6.12
CA HIS A 7 10.67 2.67 -5.61
C HIS A 7 9.48 2.94 -4.67
N ALA A 8 9.75 3.50 -3.49
CA ALA A 8 8.74 4.14 -2.67
C ALA A 8 8.62 5.60 -3.07
N VAL A 9 7.42 6.06 -3.36
CA VAL A 9 7.10 7.44 -3.75
C VAL A 9 6.20 8.04 -2.68
N LYS A 10 6.76 8.92 -1.83
CA LYS A 10 6.00 9.61 -0.78
C LYS A 10 5.28 10.81 -1.39
N TYR A 11 3.95 10.83 -1.30
CA TYR A 11 3.11 11.91 -1.83
C TYR A 11 2.42 12.73 -0.75
N ALA A 12 2.30 12.19 0.46
CA ALA A 12 1.69 12.88 1.60
C ALA A 12 2.30 12.43 2.94
N ASP A 13 1.94 13.11 4.01
CA ASP A 13 2.18 12.68 5.39
C ASP A 13 1.13 13.26 6.35
N ARG A 14 1.07 12.69 7.54
CA ARG A 14 0.22 13.15 8.62
C ARG A 14 1.02 13.19 9.92
N THR A 15 1.34 14.40 10.36
CA THR A 15 2.16 14.64 11.55
C THR A 15 1.34 14.77 12.84
N ALA A 16 0.10 15.25 12.75
CA ALA A 16 -0.81 15.39 13.88
C ALA A 16 -1.50 14.04 14.21
N ARG A 17 -0.70 13.05 14.62
CA ARG A 17 -1.15 11.72 15.07
C ARG A 17 -0.42 11.33 16.34
N THR A 18 -1.07 10.49 17.11
CA THR A 18 -0.51 9.90 18.33
C THR A 18 -0.46 8.38 18.24
N ARG A 19 0.16 7.75 19.22
CA ARG A 19 0.24 6.29 19.30
C ARG A 19 -1.14 5.63 19.44
N ALA A 20 -2.14 6.32 20.01
CA ALA A 20 -3.52 5.85 20.05
C ALA A 20 -4.12 5.62 18.66
N ASP A 21 -3.69 6.36 17.62
CA ASP A 21 -4.08 6.14 16.24
C ASP A 21 -3.38 4.93 15.57
N SER A 22 -2.32 4.42 16.20
CA SER A 22 -1.37 3.47 15.58
C SER A 22 -1.32 2.11 16.25
N PHE A 23 -1.82 2.00 17.50
CA PHE A 23 -1.75 0.75 18.26
C PHE A 23 -2.98 0.54 19.13
N ILE A 24 -3.49 -0.69 19.15
CA ILE A 24 -4.49 -1.12 20.12
C ILE A 24 -3.75 -1.46 21.44
N PHE A 25 -4.30 -1.02 22.58
CA PHE A 25 -3.76 -1.29 23.92
C PHE A 25 -2.31 -0.83 24.14
N ASP A 26 -1.96 0.35 23.62
CA ASP A 26 -0.65 0.95 23.89
C ASP A 26 -0.71 1.80 25.19
N ASP A 27 0.37 1.77 25.98
CA ASP A 27 0.39 2.49 27.26
C ASP A 27 0.72 3.99 27.12
N ASN A 28 1.36 4.38 26.00
CA ASN A 28 1.79 5.76 25.75
C ASN A 28 0.94 6.44 24.68
N HIS A 29 -0.35 6.50 24.89
CA HIS A 29 -1.36 6.95 23.93
C HIS A 29 -1.08 8.31 23.30
N ASP A 30 -0.60 9.28 24.09
CA ASP A 30 -0.48 10.68 23.69
C ASP A 30 0.84 11.01 22.98
N ALA A 31 1.80 10.09 22.97
CA ALA A 31 3.07 10.32 22.29
C ALA A 31 2.88 10.52 20.77
N PRO A 32 3.56 11.49 20.15
CA PRO A 32 3.47 11.71 18.70
C PRO A 32 3.88 10.48 17.91
N HIS A 33 3.06 10.12 16.91
CA HIS A 33 3.31 9.00 16.02
C HIS A 33 2.91 9.34 14.59
N PRO A 34 3.76 10.08 13.85
CA PRO A 34 3.48 10.51 12.49
C PRO A 34 3.48 9.35 11.51
N MET A 35 2.78 9.52 10.37
CA MET A 35 2.78 8.56 9.29
C MET A 35 3.07 9.22 7.95
N ASP A 36 3.64 8.46 7.03
CA ASP A 36 3.86 8.81 5.64
C ASP A 36 2.88 8.06 4.73
N TYR A 37 2.57 8.63 3.58
CA TYR A 37 1.74 7.98 2.56
C TYR A 37 2.58 7.72 1.32
N PHE A 38 2.53 6.49 0.83
CA PHE A 38 3.32 6.01 -0.29
C PHE A 38 2.46 5.45 -1.41
N MET A 39 2.98 5.57 -2.62
CA MET A 39 2.74 4.66 -3.74
C MET A 39 4.04 3.93 -4.03
N TRP A 40 3.98 2.78 -4.67
CA TRP A 40 5.20 2.06 -5.04
C TRP A 40 5.25 1.82 -6.55
N VAL A 41 6.44 2.00 -7.14
CA VAL A 41 6.68 1.74 -8.55
C VAL A 41 7.62 0.56 -8.68
N LEU A 42 7.17 -0.48 -9.37
CA LEU A 42 7.98 -1.62 -9.76
C LEU A 42 8.42 -1.43 -11.22
N ARG A 43 9.71 -1.56 -11.49
CA ARG A 43 10.26 -1.36 -12.83
C ARG A 43 11.20 -2.49 -13.23
N ARG A 44 11.02 -3.00 -14.46
CA ARG A 44 11.89 -4.00 -15.07
C ARG A 44 12.00 -3.70 -16.59
N GLY A 45 13.09 -3.01 -16.98
CA GLY A 45 13.22 -2.52 -18.36
C GLY A 45 12.10 -1.54 -18.72
N SER A 46 11.28 -1.89 -19.71
CA SER A 46 10.11 -1.12 -20.12
C SER A 46 8.83 -1.46 -19.33
N GLU A 47 8.83 -2.55 -18.58
CA GLU A 47 7.68 -2.93 -17.76
C GLU A 47 7.59 -2.08 -16.52
N VAL A 48 6.41 -1.52 -16.25
CA VAL A 48 6.11 -0.71 -15.07
C VAL A 48 4.80 -1.16 -14.47
N ILE A 49 4.82 -1.39 -13.16
CA ILE A 49 3.62 -1.68 -12.36
C ILE A 49 3.57 -0.64 -11.24
N LEU A 50 2.45 0.03 -11.09
CA LEU A 50 2.17 0.86 -9.93
C LEU A 50 1.48 0.01 -8.87
N VAL A 51 1.87 0.16 -7.61
CA VAL A 51 1.17 -0.43 -6.45
C VAL A 51 0.57 0.71 -5.67
N ASP A 52 -0.73 0.70 -5.54
CA ASP A 52 -1.61 1.74 -5.03
C ASP A 52 -1.51 3.08 -5.79
N THR A 53 -2.49 3.94 -5.62
CA THR A 53 -2.63 5.15 -6.44
C THR A 53 -2.61 6.44 -5.63
N GLY A 54 -2.53 6.33 -4.30
CA GLY A 54 -2.70 7.50 -3.45
C GLY A 54 -4.12 8.07 -3.53
N TYR A 55 -4.24 9.35 -3.21
CA TYR A 55 -5.48 10.13 -3.35
C TYR A 55 -5.17 11.52 -3.90
N ASP A 56 -6.17 12.13 -4.53
CA ASP A 56 -6.05 13.43 -5.17
C ASP A 56 -6.41 14.60 -4.22
N ASP A 57 -6.33 15.82 -4.74
CA ASP A 57 -6.63 17.05 -3.99
C ASP A 57 -8.12 17.15 -3.60
N ALA A 58 -9.03 16.56 -4.35
CA ALA A 58 -10.46 16.55 -4.04
C ALA A 58 -10.72 15.71 -2.78
N GLU A 59 -10.16 14.49 -2.73
CA GLU A 59 -10.23 13.61 -1.57
C GLU A 59 -9.48 14.21 -0.36
N ALA A 60 -8.32 14.83 -0.61
CA ALA A 60 -7.54 15.53 0.41
C ALA A 60 -8.36 16.62 1.11
N LYS A 61 -9.09 17.43 0.37
CA LYS A 61 -9.99 18.48 0.89
C LYS A 61 -11.17 17.89 1.64
N ALA A 62 -11.83 16.88 1.06
CA ALA A 62 -13.00 16.24 1.65
C ALA A 62 -12.70 15.66 3.04
N ARG A 63 -11.48 15.10 3.23
CA ARG A 63 -11.04 14.48 4.49
C ARG A 63 -10.24 15.40 5.41
N GLY A 64 -9.91 16.62 4.99
CA GLY A 64 -8.99 17.48 5.73
C GLY A 64 -7.60 16.88 5.87
N ARG A 65 -7.12 16.16 4.84
CA ARG A 65 -5.82 15.45 4.82
C ARG A 65 -5.00 15.92 3.62
N PRO A 66 -4.27 17.04 3.75
CA PRO A 66 -3.56 17.64 2.62
C PRO A 66 -2.48 16.71 2.07
N ILE A 67 -2.39 16.63 0.75
CA ILE A 67 -1.27 16.01 0.04
C ILE A 67 -0.13 17.03 -0.11
N ARG A 68 1.10 16.54 -0.21
CA ARG A 68 2.28 17.36 -0.53
C ARG A 68 2.46 17.52 -2.02
N MET A 69 2.00 16.55 -2.78
CA MET A 69 2.18 16.46 -4.22
C MET A 69 1.08 15.60 -4.83
N ASP A 70 0.57 16.00 -6.00
CA ASP A 70 -0.34 15.15 -6.77
C ASP A 70 0.32 13.80 -7.11
N PRO A 71 -0.41 12.67 -7.01
CA PRO A 71 0.13 11.35 -7.31
C PRO A 71 0.81 11.25 -8.69
N THR A 72 0.25 11.87 -9.73
CA THR A 72 0.84 11.81 -11.08
C THR A 72 2.09 12.66 -11.20
N GLU A 73 2.11 13.81 -10.55
CA GLU A 73 3.30 14.68 -10.48
C GLU A 73 4.43 13.99 -9.72
N ALA A 74 4.11 13.23 -8.67
CA ALA A 74 5.10 12.49 -7.88
C ALA A 74 5.84 11.41 -8.69
N LEU A 75 5.26 10.93 -9.80
CA LEU A 75 5.85 9.92 -10.67
C LEU A 75 6.80 10.51 -11.74
N ARG A 76 6.69 11.81 -12.05
CA ARG A 76 7.47 12.44 -13.13
C ARG A 76 8.99 12.30 -13.02
N PRO A 77 9.63 12.36 -11.84
CA PRO A 77 11.09 12.17 -11.75
C PRO A 77 11.56 10.77 -12.14
N LEU A 78 10.64 9.79 -12.19
CA LEU A 78 10.91 8.45 -12.72
C LEU A 78 10.70 8.36 -14.23
N GLY A 79 10.36 9.48 -14.89
CA GLY A 79 10.02 9.51 -16.31
C GLY A 79 8.69 8.89 -16.65
N LEU A 80 7.76 8.84 -15.67
CA LEU A 80 6.46 8.19 -15.80
C LEU A 80 5.34 9.24 -15.86
N THR A 81 4.39 9.00 -16.77
CA THR A 81 3.11 9.71 -16.85
C THR A 81 1.99 8.75 -16.48
N ALA A 82 0.82 9.27 -16.12
CA ALA A 82 -0.34 8.44 -15.81
C ALA A 82 -0.71 7.49 -16.97
N ASP A 83 -0.62 7.95 -18.21
CA ASP A 83 -0.93 7.17 -19.40
C ASP A 83 0.06 6.04 -19.68
N ALA A 84 1.30 6.17 -19.18
CA ALA A 84 2.33 5.15 -19.31
C ALA A 84 2.16 3.98 -18.32
N ILE A 85 1.32 4.13 -17.30
CA ILE A 85 1.01 3.09 -16.33
C ILE A 85 -0.04 2.15 -16.92
N THR A 86 0.38 0.91 -17.21
CA THR A 86 -0.48 -0.11 -17.81
C THR A 86 -1.02 -1.14 -16.82
N HIS A 87 -0.43 -1.22 -15.63
CA HIS A 87 -0.83 -2.11 -14.56
C HIS A 87 -0.82 -1.40 -13.21
N VAL A 88 -1.90 -1.54 -12.44
CA VAL A 88 -2.02 -1.07 -11.07
C VAL A 88 -2.43 -2.25 -10.18
N ILE A 89 -1.59 -2.60 -9.20
CA ILE A 89 -1.97 -3.50 -8.13
C ILE A 89 -2.59 -2.64 -7.03
N VAL A 90 -3.86 -2.87 -6.74
CA VAL A 90 -4.59 -2.20 -5.67
C VAL A 90 -4.54 -3.10 -4.44
N THR A 91 -3.84 -2.67 -3.40
CA THR A 91 -3.70 -3.50 -2.20
C THR A 91 -5.02 -3.67 -1.47
N HIS A 92 -5.80 -2.60 -1.38
CA HIS A 92 -7.18 -2.58 -0.89
C HIS A 92 -7.88 -1.27 -1.30
N LEU A 93 -9.19 -1.14 -1.06
CA LEU A 93 -10.00 -0.05 -1.61
C LEU A 93 -10.20 1.14 -0.64
N HIS A 94 -9.36 1.31 0.38
CA HIS A 94 -9.38 2.52 1.19
C HIS A 94 -8.92 3.74 0.37
N TYR A 95 -9.36 4.92 0.82
CA TYR A 95 -9.21 6.17 0.08
C TYR A 95 -7.76 6.51 -0.30
N ASP A 96 -6.80 6.19 0.56
CA ASP A 96 -5.39 6.52 0.40
C ASP A 96 -4.59 5.51 -0.46
N HIS A 97 -5.24 4.42 -0.87
CA HIS A 97 -4.70 3.42 -1.79
C HIS A 97 -5.42 3.43 -3.14
N ALA A 98 -6.72 3.67 -3.14
CA ALA A 98 -7.58 3.64 -4.34
C ALA A 98 -8.04 5.03 -4.82
N GLY A 99 -7.69 6.10 -4.10
CA GLY A 99 -8.22 7.45 -4.38
C GLY A 99 -7.80 8.04 -5.71
N GLY A 100 -6.66 7.63 -6.24
CA GLY A 100 -6.15 8.05 -7.55
C GLY A 100 -6.49 7.09 -8.71
N LEU A 101 -7.35 6.08 -8.53
CA LEU A 101 -7.65 5.09 -9.60
C LEU A 101 -8.11 5.72 -10.92
N HIS A 102 -8.86 6.80 -10.85
CA HIS A 102 -9.38 7.52 -12.01
C HIS A 102 -8.27 8.18 -12.84
N LEU A 103 -7.12 8.51 -12.25
CA LEU A 103 -5.97 9.13 -12.89
C LEU A 103 -5.26 8.17 -13.86
N PHE A 104 -5.32 6.86 -13.60
CA PHE A 104 -4.62 5.83 -14.37
C PHE A 104 -5.59 5.08 -15.31
N ALA A 105 -6.21 5.82 -16.23
CA ALA A 105 -7.31 5.35 -17.07
C ALA A 105 -6.97 4.13 -17.93
N ASN A 106 -5.71 3.97 -18.35
CA ASN A 106 -5.26 2.91 -19.24
C ASN A 106 -4.87 1.61 -18.50
N ALA A 107 -4.78 1.65 -17.16
CA ALA A 107 -4.27 0.54 -16.39
C ALA A 107 -5.25 -0.64 -16.27
N GLN A 108 -4.70 -1.85 -16.35
CA GLN A 108 -5.33 -3.07 -15.85
C GLN A 108 -5.19 -3.08 -14.33
N LEU A 109 -6.30 -3.19 -13.61
CA LEU A 109 -6.31 -3.29 -12.15
C LEU A 109 -6.13 -4.74 -11.71
N HIS A 110 -5.42 -4.96 -10.60
CA HIS A 110 -5.23 -6.24 -9.94
C HIS A 110 -5.74 -6.14 -8.51
N LEU A 111 -6.82 -6.85 -8.16
CA LEU A 111 -7.54 -6.71 -6.91
C LEU A 111 -7.99 -8.08 -6.38
N GLN A 112 -8.09 -8.26 -5.07
CA GLN A 112 -8.71 -9.43 -4.48
C GLN A 112 -10.24 -9.39 -4.65
N ALA A 113 -10.84 -10.53 -4.99
CA ALA A 113 -12.29 -10.67 -5.08
C ALA A 113 -12.98 -10.37 -3.74
N ALA A 114 -12.36 -10.81 -2.63
CA ALA A 114 -12.81 -10.53 -1.28
C ALA A 114 -12.87 -9.04 -0.95
N GLU A 115 -11.98 -8.21 -1.52
CA GLU A 115 -11.98 -6.75 -1.31
C GLU A 115 -13.17 -6.09 -2.00
N MET A 116 -13.41 -6.43 -3.27
CA MET A 116 -14.58 -5.92 -3.97
C MET A 116 -15.88 -6.36 -3.29
N ALA A 117 -15.98 -7.62 -2.89
CA ALA A 117 -17.15 -8.13 -2.17
C ALA A 117 -17.36 -7.43 -0.82
N PHE A 118 -16.29 -7.09 -0.11
CA PHE A 118 -16.36 -6.33 1.14
C PHE A 118 -16.83 -4.90 0.89
N ALA A 119 -16.19 -4.19 -0.05
CA ALA A 119 -16.46 -2.78 -0.35
C ALA A 119 -17.85 -2.53 -0.95
N THR A 120 -18.52 -3.56 -1.50
CA THR A 120 -19.87 -3.48 -2.08
C THR A 120 -20.91 -4.28 -1.30
N GLY A 121 -20.51 -4.90 -0.19
CA GLY A 121 -21.35 -5.79 0.58
C GLY A 121 -22.04 -5.12 1.78
N PRO A 122 -22.82 -5.89 2.56
CA PRO A 122 -23.62 -5.37 3.67
C PRO A 122 -22.79 -4.77 4.81
N CYS A 123 -21.50 -5.07 4.92
CA CYS A 123 -20.60 -4.45 5.89
C CYS A 123 -20.54 -2.92 5.74
N MET A 124 -20.74 -2.41 4.53
CA MET A 124 -20.76 -0.97 4.24
C MET A 124 -22.01 -0.24 4.78
N CYS A 125 -22.96 -0.95 5.36
CA CYS A 125 -24.06 -0.35 6.12
C CYS A 125 -23.60 0.18 7.50
N HIS A 126 -22.42 -0.22 7.98
CA HIS A 126 -21.85 0.23 9.25
C HIS A 126 -20.88 1.39 9.01
N ASP A 127 -21.15 2.55 9.63
CA ASP A 127 -20.35 3.76 9.44
C ASP A 127 -18.86 3.57 9.75
N THR A 128 -18.55 2.86 10.81
CA THR A 128 -17.16 2.57 11.22
C THR A 128 -16.39 1.81 10.14
N LEU A 129 -17.03 0.81 9.50
CA LEU A 129 -16.40 0.01 8.45
C LEU A 129 -16.35 0.76 7.10
N ARG A 130 -17.35 1.60 6.84
CA ARG A 130 -17.43 2.41 5.61
C ARG A 130 -16.49 3.61 5.62
N MET A 131 -16.14 4.14 6.80
CA MET A 131 -15.40 5.40 6.97
C MET A 131 -14.12 5.53 6.11
N PRO A 132 -13.27 4.49 5.95
CA PRO A 132 -12.07 4.61 5.13
C PRO A 132 -12.32 4.47 3.62
N PHE A 133 -13.53 4.13 3.21
CA PHE A 133 -13.90 4.01 1.80
C PHE A 133 -14.50 5.30 1.25
N THR A 134 -14.37 5.50 -0.07
CA THR A 134 -15.06 6.56 -0.82
C THR A 134 -15.79 5.90 -2.00
N ALA A 135 -17.09 6.13 -2.10
CA ALA A 135 -17.96 5.47 -3.09
C ALA A 135 -17.46 5.63 -4.54
N GLU A 136 -16.93 6.82 -4.88
CA GLU A 136 -16.44 7.12 -6.23
C GLU A 136 -15.25 6.22 -6.64
N HIS A 137 -14.38 5.87 -5.68
CA HIS A 137 -13.24 4.99 -5.93
C HIS A 137 -13.71 3.56 -6.21
N ILE A 138 -14.70 3.08 -5.43
CA ILE A 138 -15.33 1.78 -5.63
C ILE A 138 -16.06 1.73 -6.96
N CYS A 139 -16.83 2.78 -7.29
CA CYS A 139 -17.51 2.91 -8.59
C CYS A 139 -16.50 2.89 -9.75
N THR A 140 -15.33 3.51 -9.58
CA THR A 140 -14.26 3.45 -10.58
C THR A 140 -13.76 2.02 -10.76
N ALA A 141 -13.51 1.26 -9.70
CA ALA A 141 -13.11 -0.14 -9.78
C ALA A 141 -14.21 -1.00 -10.46
N VAL A 142 -15.49 -0.79 -10.13
CA VAL A 142 -16.63 -1.47 -10.79
C VAL A 142 -16.69 -1.14 -12.28
N LYS A 143 -16.51 0.13 -12.66
CA LYS A 143 -16.45 0.52 -14.08
C LYS A 143 -15.30 -0.16 -14.82
N ARG A 144 -14.13 -0.30 -14.18
CA ARG A 144 -12.98 -1.05 -14.73
C ARG A 144 -13.30 -2.51 -14.95
N LEU A 145 -13.98 -3.16 -13.99
CA LEU A 145 -14.44 -4.54 -14.12
C LEU A 145 -15.30 -4.72 -15.38
N HIS A 146 -16.33 -3.88 -15.55
CA HIS A 146 -17.23 -3.96 -16.69
C HIS A 146 -16.59 -3.55 -18.03
N ALA A 147 -15.48 -2.81 -17.98
CA ALA A 147 -14.65 -2.50 -19.16
C ALA A 147 -13.62 -3.59 -19.49
N GLY A 148 -13.61 -4.73 -18.77
CA GLY A 148 -12.63 -5.80 -18.96
C GLY A 148 -11.21 -5.42 -18.52
N ARG A 149 -11.07 -4.40 -17.65
CA ARG A 149 -9.80 -3.86 -17.15
C ARG A 149 -9.58 -4.08 -15.66
N LEU A 150 -10.09 -5.19 -15.12
CA LEU A 150 -9.83 -5.63 -13.76
C LEU A 150 -9.64 -7.14 -13.74
N SER A 151 -8.54 -7.60 -13.15
CA SER A 151 -8.23 -9.00 -12.87
C SER A 151 -8.44 -9.26 -11.38
N PHE A 152 -9.30 -10.22 -11.07
CA PHE A 152 -9.48 -10.69 -9.71
C PHE A 152 -8.51 -11.79 -9.34
N TYR A 153 -8.12 -11.78 -8.07
CA TYR A 153 -7.43 -12.86 -7.39
C TYR A 153 -8.31 -13.39 -6.26
N ASP A 154 -8.17 -14.66 -5.96
CA ASP A 154 -8.79 -15.32 -4.81
C ASP A 154 -7.67 -16.01 -4.01
N GLY A 155 -7.07 -15.25 -3.09
CA GLY A 155 -5.89 -15.67 -2.36
C GLY A 155 -4.58 -15.26 -3.04
N ASP A 156 -3.64 -16.21 -3.15
CA ASP A 156 -2.33 -15.96 -3.75
C ASP A 156 -2.38 -16.02 -5.28
N GLY A 157 -1.64 -15.14 -5.94
CA GLY A 157 -1.61 -15.11 -7.39
C GLY A 157 -0.34 -14.48 -7.96
N GLN A 158 -0.03 -14.84 -9.21
CA GLN A 158 1.09 -14.26 -9.93
C GLN A 158 0.59 -13.18 -10.88
N VAL A 159 1.13 -11.96 -10.74
CA VAL A 159 0.86 -10.85 -11.68
C VAL A 159 1.75 -10.97 -12.90
N THR A 160 3.06 -11.16 -12.68
CA THR A 160 4.07 -11.42 -13.70
C THR A 160 5.28 -12.13 -13.09
N ASP A 161 6.29 -12.51 -13.90
CA ASP A 161 7.51 -13.13 -13.36
C ASP A 161 8.19 -12.24 -12.31
N GLY A 162 8.34 -12.76 -11.11
CA GLY A 162 8.95 -12.07 -9.98
C GLY A 162 8.03 -11.08 -9.23
N VAL A 163 6.73 -11.01 -9.57
CA VAL A 163 5.72 -10.22 -8.83
C VAL A 163 4.50 -11.08 -8.54
N THR A 164 4.21 -11.28 -7.27
CA THR A 164 3.05 -12.04 -6.79
C THR A 164 2.25 -11.22 -5.78
N VAL A 165 0.96 -11.48 -5.70
CA VAL A 165 0.04 -10.91 -4.70
C VAL A 165 -0.38 -11.99 -3.72
N HIS A 166 -0.56 -11.62 -2.46
CA HIS A 166 -0.90 -12.52 -1.37
C HIS A 166 -2.01 -11.90 -0.54
N CYS A 167 -3.17 -12.55 -0.46
CA CYS A 167 -4.27 -12.08 0.39
C CYS A 167 -3.88 -12.24 1.86
N ILE A 168 -3.81 -11.14 2.59
CA ILE A 168 -3.48 -11.11 4.02
C ILE A 168 -4.74 -10.92 4.87
N GLY A 169 -5.61 -9.99 4.48
CA GLY A 169 -6.79 -9.64 5.25
C GLY A 169 -6.47 -8.81 6.50
N GLY A 170 -7.34 -8.91 7.50
CA GLY A 170 -7.20 -8.23 8.80
C GLY A 170 -7.68 -6.80 8.79
N HIS A 171 -6.97 -5.90 8.18
CA HIS A 171 -7.31 -4.47 8.05
C HIS A 171 -8.53 -4.23 7.15
N SER A 172 -8.56 -4.88 6.00
CA SER A 172 -9.70 -5.05 5.12
C SER A 172 -9.80 -6.52 4.72
N ARG A 173 -10.97 -7.00 4.29
CA ARG A 173 -11.15 -8.44 4.04
C ARG A 173 -10.32 -8.98 2.88
N GLY A 174 -10.09 -8.16 1.89
CA GLY A 174 -9.30 -8.51 0.72
C GLY A 174 -7.97 -7.77 0.62
N LEU A 175 -7.47 -7.23 1.73
CA LEU A 175 -6.14 -6.63 1.74
C LEU A 175 -5.10 -7.63 1.25
N GLN A 176 -4.29 -7.22 0.26
CA GLN A 176 -3.20 -8.01 -0.30
C GLN A 176 -1.84 -7.32 -0.13
N ALA A 177 -0.82 -8.11 0.18
CA ALA A 177 0.58 -7.72 0.10
C ALA A 177 1.15 -8.06 -1.29
N VAL A 178 2.16 -7.31 -1.72
CA VAL A 178 2.85 -7.55 -3.01
C VAL A 178 4.27 -8.04 -2.75
N ARG A 179 4.59 -9.23 -3.22
CA ARG A 179 5.92 -9.83 -3.10
C ARG A 179 6.68 -9.64 -4.40
N VAL A 180 7.88 -9.07 -4.31
CA VAL A 180 8.67 -8.65 -5.47
C VAL A 180 10.09 -9.23 -5.38
N ARG A 181 10.57 -9.85 -6.47
CA ARG A 181 11.95 -10.32 -6.55
C ARG A 181 12.88 -9.17 -6.90
N THR A 182 13.78 -8.84 -5.98
CA THR A 182 14.75 -7.76 -6.10
C THR A 182 16.19 -8.25 -6.01
N LYS A 183 17.16 -7.35 -6.21
CA LYS A 183 18.58 -7.67 -5.97
C LYS A 183 18.88 -8.00 -4.52
N ALA A 184 18.16 -7.39 -3.58
CA ALA A 184 18.31 -7.61 -2.14
C ALA A 184 17.66 -8.91 -1.64
N GLY A 185 16.84 -9.57 -2.48
CA GLY A 185 16.03 -10.74 -2.16
C GLY A 185 14.55 -10.52 -2.44
N TRP A 186 13.71 -11.37 -1.87
CA TRP A 186 12.27 -11.18 -1.92
C TRP A 186 11.85 -10.05 -0.96
N LEU A 187 11.39 -8.96 -1.55
CA LEU A 187 10.82 -7.82 -0.87
C LEU A 187 9.31 -7.96 -0.81
N VAL A 188 8.70 -7.56 0.31
CA VAL A 188 7.25 -7.57 0.50
C VAL A 188 6.77 -6.15 0.78
N LEU A 189 5.96 -5.59 -0.11
CA LEU A 189 5.18 -4.39 0.15
C LEU A 189 3.96 -4.83 0.97
N ALA A 190 4.03 -4.61 2.26
CA ALA A 190 2.98 -5.04 3.19
C ALA A 190 1.71 -4.20 3.08
N SER A 191 1.83 -2.95 2.59
CA SER A 191 0.74 -1.99 2.65
C SER A 191 0.16 -1.96 4.07
N ASP A 192 -1.15 -1.97 4.21
CA ASP A 192 -1.83 -1.88 5.49
C ASP A 192 -2.05 -3.24 6.19
N ALA A 193 -1.32 -4.28 5.76
CA ALA A 193 -1.14 -5.44 6.63
C ALA A 193 -0.28 -5.07 7.87
N ALA A 194 0.59 -4.05 7.73
CA ALA A 194 1.30 -3.39 8.82
C ALA A 194 1.55 -1.92 8.46
N HIS A 195 1.08 -0.98 9.26
CA HIS A 195 1.36 0.44 9.06
C HIS A 195 2.81 0.80 9.39
N PHE A 196 3.38 0.18 10.43
CA PHE A 196 4.70 0.48 10.99
C PHE A 196 5.49 -0.79 11.26
N TYR A 197 6.80 -0.72 11.24
CA TYR A 197 7.66 -1.81 11.70
C TYR A 197 7.33 -2.21 13.14
N GLU A 198 6.92 -1.24 13.95
CA GLU A 198 6.53 -1.45 15.34
C GLU A 198 5.30 -2.34 15.50
N ASN A 199 4.35 -2.33 14.53
CA ASN A 199 3.24 -3.29 14.53
C ASN A 199 3.75 -4.73 14.46
N LEU A 200 4.75 -4.98 13.63
CA LEU A 200 5.37 -6.31 13.44
C LEU A 200 6.21 -6.71 14.66
N THR A 201 7.14 -5.85 15.10
CA THR A 201 8.09 -6.16 16.18
C THR A 201 7.43 -6.33 17.53
N LEU A 202 6.40 -5.53 17.84
CA LEU A 202 5.65 -5.61 19.10
C LEU A 202 4.41 -6.50 19.01
N ARG A 203 4.09 -7.01 17.81
CA ARG A 203 2.86 -7.79 17.56
C ARG A 203 1.61 -7.01 17.99
N LYS A 204 1.63 -5.69 17.82
CA LYS A 204 0.53 -4.78 18.19
C LYS A 204 -0.23 -4.35 16.94
N PRO A 205 -1.51 -4.75 16.80
CA PRO A 205 -2.36 -4.28 15.72
C PRO A 205 -2.76 -2.81 15.91
N PHE A 206 -3.23 -2.19 14.84
CA PHE A 206 -3.74 -0.82 14.84
C PHE A 206 -5.29 -0.78 14.81
N PRO A 207 -5.94 0.36 15.20
CA PRO A 207 -7.39 0.40 15.43
C PRO A 207 -8.28 0.20 14.20
N ILE A 208 -7.81 0.50 12.98
CA ILE A 208 -8.59 0.27 11.75
C ILE A 208 -8.40 -1.19 11.34
N VAL A 209 -9.23 -2.05 11.89
CA VAL A 209 -9.14 -3.50 11.73
C VAL A 209 -10.54 -4.10 11.61
N VAL A 210 -10.71 -5.03 10.65
CA VAL A 210 -11.96 -5.77 10.42
C VAL A 210 -11.89 -7.15 11.07
N ASP A 211 -10.71 -7.76 11.08
CA ASP A 211 -10.47 -9.08 11.68
C ASP A 211 -9.10 -9.08 12.36
N LEU A 212 -9.14 -9.06 13.69
CA LEU A 212 -7.95 -8.97 14.53
C LEU A 212 -7.08 -10.22 14.44
N GLN A 213 -7.69 -11.41 14.36
CA GLN A 213 -6.94 -12.66 14.24
C GLN A 213 -6.19 -12.69 12.92
N ASN A 214 -6.89 -12.43 11.80
CA ASN A 214 -6.25 -12.39 10.48
C ASN A 214 -5.12 -11.35 10.40
N MET A 215 -5.23 -10.23 11.09
CA MET A 215 -4.15 -9.25 11.14
C MET A 215 -2.91 -9.81 11.84
N LEU A 216 -3.07 -10.49 12.98
CA LEU A 216 -1.96 -11.09 13.72
C LEU A 216 -1.32 -12.25 12.94
N ASP A 217 -2.12 -13.13 12.34
CA ASP A 217 -1.66 -14.22 11.48
C ASP A 217 -0.97 -13.65 10.22
N GLY A 218 -1.44 -12.48 9.76
CA GLY A 218 -0.87 -11.74 8.65
C GLY A 218 0.57 -11.28 8.91
N PHE A 219 0.92 -10.92 10.14
CA PHE A 219 2.31 -10.56 10.50
C PHE A 219 3.26 -11.75 10.28
N ASP A 220 2.88 -12.95 10.71
CA ASP A 220 3.67 -14.17 10.49
C ASP A 220 3.80 -14.47 8.99
N ARG A 221 2.71 -14.27 8.25
CA ARG A 221 2.70 -14.48 6.81
C ARG A 221 3.62 -13.51 6.07
N LEU A 222 3.65 -12.22 6.44
CA LEU A 222 4.57 -11.25 5.87
C LEU A 222 6.04 -11.65 6.10
N GLU A 223 6.37 -12.11 7.31
CA GLU A 223 7.71 -12.60 7.62
C GLU A 223 8.10 -13.83 6.78
N ALA A 224 7.18 -14.77 6.58
CA ALA A 224 7.41 -15.95 5.76
C ALA A 224 7.58 -15.62 4.25
N LEU A 225 6.96 -14.56 3.76
CA LEU A 225 7.05 -14.13 2.36
C LEU A 225 8.35 -13.38 2.04
N ALA A 226 8.91 -12.65 2.99
CA ALA A 226 10.12 -11.86 2.79
C ALA A 226 11.40 -12.71 2.97
N SER A 227 12.47 -12.38 2.25
CA SER A 227 13.78 -13.03 2.46
C SER A 227 14.39 -12.72 3.83
N ARG A 228 14.03 -11.59 4.42
CA ARG A 228 14.43 -11.15 5.75
C ARG A 228 13.53 -10.00 6.21
N PHE A 229 13.45 -9.75 7.51
CA PHE A 229 12.55 -8.79 8.14
C PHE A 229 12.65 -7.37 7.57
N ASP A 230 13.86 -6.88 7.31
CA ASP A 230 14.09 -5.53 6.78
C ASP A 230 13.74 -5.34 5.29
N LEU A 231 13.26 -6.40 4.62
CA LEU A 231 12.63 -6.35 3.29
C LEU A 231 11.11 -6.42 3.34
N ILE A 232 10.49 -6.35 4.52
CA ILE A 232 9.07 -6.08 4.68
C ILE A 232 8.91 -4.56 4.74
N ILE A 233 8.11 -4.00 3.85
CA ILE A 233 7.89 -2.56 3.74
C ILE A 233 6.49 -2.24 4.24
N PRO A 234 6.34 -1.64 5.44
CA PRO A 234 5.07 -1.19 5.97
C PRO A 234 4.44 -0.09 5.12
N GLY A 235 3.11 0.04 5.19
CA GLY A 235 2.35 1.00 4.38
C GLY A 235 2.66 2.47 4.68
N HIS A 236 3.01 2.78 5.93
CA HIS A 236 2.99 4.18 6.39
C HIS A 236 4.18 4.60 7.26
N ASP A 237 5.21 3.77 7.40
CA ASP A 237 6.29 4.05 8.35
C ASP A 237 7.30 5.08 7.83
N PRO A 238 7.51 6.21 8.53
CA PRO A 238 8.58 7.16 8.19
C PRO A 238 9.99 6.56 8.22
N LEU A 239 10.21 5.42 8.88
CA LEU A 239 11.49 4.71 8.87
C LEU A 239 11.90 4.27 7.47
N VAL A 240 10.94 4.01 6.57
CA VAL A 240 11.22 3.71 5.17
C VAL A 240 12.05 4.84 4.54
N THR A 241 11.68 6.10 4.79
CA THR A 241 12.38 7.26 4.23
C THR A 241 13.75 7.52 4.87
N ARG A 242 13.98 7.00 6.07
CA ARG A 242 15.25 7.16 6.83
C ARG A 242 16.26 6.08 6.49
N HIS A 243 15.81 4.85 6.32
CA HIS A 243 16.69 3.69 6.22
C HIS A 243 17.01 3.29 4.78
N PHE A 244 16.12 3.55 3.82
CA PHE A 244 16.36 3.18 2.42
C PHE A 244 17.12 4.24 1.63
N PRO A 245 17.87 3.84 0.58
CA PRO A 245 18.57 4.75 -0.31
C PRO A 245 17.64 5.75 -0.99
N LYS A 246 18.09 6.99 -1.15
CA LYS A 246 17.40 7.99 -1.97
C LYS A 246 17.34 7.54 -3.43
N GLY A 247 16.22 7.84 -4.10
CA GLY A 247 15.98 7.63 -5.51
C GLY A 247 16.22 8.89 -6.36
N ALA A 248 15.47 8.99 -7.45
CA ALA A 248 15.61 10.05 -8.45
C ALA A 248 15.20 11.45 -7.98
N ALA A 249 14.47 11.59 -6.88
CA ALA A 249 14.01 12.85 -6.31
C ALA A 249 13.94 12.77 -4.77
N PRO A 250 13.82 13.92 -4.07
CA PRO A 250 13.78 13.96 -2.60
C PRO A 250 12.66 13.14 -1.96
N HIS A 251 11.54 12.91 -2.67
CA HIS A 251 10.38 12.15 -2.25
C HIS A 251 10.35 10.71 -2.77
N ILE A 252 11.48 10.20 -3.32
CA ILE A 252 11.59 8.85 -3.88
C ILE A 252 12.74 8.10 -3.20
N TRP A 253 12.52 6.83 -2.87
CA TRP A 253 13.53 5.93 -2.28
C TRP A 253 13.60 4.61 -3.05
N ARG A 254 14.80 3.97 -3.07
CA ARG A 254 15.10 2.69 -3.72
C ARG A 254 14.99 1.57 -2.69
N LEU A 255 13.93 0.77 -2.76
CA LEU A 255 13.71 -0.33 -1.83
C LEU A 255 14.43 -1.61 -2.25
N ASP A 256 14.60 -1.83 -3.54
CA ASP A 256 15.24 -3.02 -4.14
C ASP A 256 16.72 -3.19 -3.78
N GLN A 257 17.34 -2.14 -3.23
CA GLN A 257 18.73 -2.16 -2.78
C GLN A 257 18.85 -2.61 -1.31
N GLY A 258 17.74 -2.76 -0.61
CA GLY A 258 17.70 -2.97 0.82
C GLY A 258 18.03 -1.70 1.63
N PRO A 259 17.85 -1.74 2.95
CA PRO A 259 18.14 -0.60 3.81
C PRO A 259 19.65 -0.38 3.97
N LYS A 260 20.05 0.90 4.11
CA LYS A 260 21.45 1.32 4.35
C LYS A 260 21.90 1.08 5.80
N THR A 261 20.95 1.13 6.71
CA THR A 261 21.18 0.99 8.15
C THR A 261 20.17 0.00 8.73
N ALA A 262 20.55 -0.73 9.76
CA ALA A 262 19.65 -1.67 10.42
C ALA A 262 18.36 -0.95 10.88
N LEU A 263 17.24 -1.61 10.69
CA LEU A 263 15.96 -1.17 11.26
C LEU A 263 15.96 -1.44 12.77
N PRO A 264 15.31 -0.60 13.59
CA PRO A 264 15.10 -0.89 14.99
C PRO A 264 14.31 -2.21 15.12
N LYS A 265 14.77 -3.06 16.05
CA LYS A 265 14.10 -4.32 16.40
C LYS A 265 13.13 -4.08 17.53
#